data_594ab35943bbba2472728c104b22011e
#
_entry.id   594ab35943bbba2472728c104b22011e
#
_cell.length_a   1.000
_cell.length_b   1.000
_cell.length_c   1.000
_cell.angle_alpha   90.00
_cell.angle_beta   90.00
_cell.angle_gamma   90.00
#
_symmetry.space_group_name_H-M   'P 1'
#
loop_
_entity.id
_entity.type
_entity.pdbx_description
1 polymer ?
#
loop_
_entity_poly.entity_id
_entity_poly.type
_entity_poly.pdbx_seq_one_letter_code
_entity_poly.pdbx_strand_id
1 'polypeptide(L)'
;MLTRRGFVGLACGTAMAALAGCAAPAAAPAFSPGEDRELADAAAAREGSPEEPAGQTIAEEEDAVNSPAQVQTDLPEGFRLADGEVTLNNGVVMPANGLGTYSLTGQVCLDSVGAALASGVRLIDTAYMYGNEAEVGRAVRESGVSREEVFVTTKLYPSQFSEAEAAIEEALGKMDLGYIDLMLLHHPGTGDVEAYRAMERALDAGKLRAIGLSCYYVDELTAFLPRVSVKPALVQNEIHPYYQDAEVVPFIHDQGIAVQAWYPLGGRGHNDELLGDPVLVSIAQAHGVSIPQVILRWDLQRGVIVIPGSSDPAHINEDTQLYHFALTEEEMAVIAALNRDEKHDWY
;
A
#
# COMPACT_ATOMS: atom_id res chain seq x y z
N MET A 1 -73.80 -34.92 15.05
CA MET A 1 -74.39 -34.89 16.39
C MET A 1 -73.51 -34.06 17.26
N LEU A 2 -73.95 -32.86 17.59
CA LEU A 2 -74.17 -32.31 18.93
C LEU A 2 -72.86 -32.17 19.77
N THR A 3 -72.50 -31.10 20.37
CA THR A 3 -72.92 -29.73 20.70
C THR A 3 -72.01 -29.17 21.78
N ARG A 4 -71.73 -27.87 21.71
CA ARG A 4 -71.77 -26.80 22.73
C ARG A 4 -70.58 -26.66 23.75
N ARG A 5 -70.00 -25.46 23.68
CA ARG A 5 -70.08 -24.27 24.61
C ARG A 5 -69.39 -24.50 25.99
N GLY A 6 -68.61 -23.65 26.48
CA GLY A 6 -68.65 -22.23 26.58
C GLY A 6 -67.67 -21.70 27.69
N PHE A 7 -67.52 -20.38 27.71
CA PHE A 7 -67.32 -19.40 28.77
C PHE A 7 -65.89 -19.19 29.38
N VAL A 8 -65.26 -18.12 28.96
CA VAL A 8 -64.98 -16.84 29.69
C VAL A 8 -64.26 -16.94 31.05
N GLY A 9 -63.10 -16.34 31.11
CA GLY A 9 -62.40 -16.00 32.36
C GLY A 9 -61.31 -14.97 32.08
N LEU A 10 -61.61 -13.71 32.33
CA LEU A 10 -60.72 -12.57 32.25
C LEU A 10 -59.78 -12.57 33.47
N ALA A 11 -58.44 -12.51 33.27
CA ALA A 11 -57.55 -12.09 34.32
C ALA A 11 -56.43 -11.25 33.74
N CYS A 12 -56.39 -10.01 34.17
CA CYS A 12 -55.39 -8.99 33.94
C CYS A 12 -54.07 -9.41 34.61
N GLY A 13 -53.00 -9.52 33.86
CA GLY A 13 -51.65 -9.72 34.39
C GLY A 13 -50.68 -8.83 33.65
N THR A 14 -50.27 -7.76 34.30
CA THR A 14 -49.20 -6.84 33.85
C THR A 14 -47.89 -7.59 33.68
N ALA A 15 -47.42 -7.75 32.46
CA ALA A 15 -46.07 -8.21 32.19
C ALA A 15 -45.20 -6.99 31.79
N MET A 16 -44.21 -6.70 32.61
CA MET A 16 -43.12 -5.79 32.28
C MET A 16 -42.34 -6.32 31.10
N ALA A 17 -42.31 -5.53 30.02
CA ALA A 17 -41.43 -5.75 28.89
C ALA A 17 -40.01 -5.29 29.27
N ALA A 18 -39.11 -6.23 29.41
CA ALA A 18 -37.66 -5.94 29.46
C ALA A 18 -37.23 -5.55 28.01
N LEU A 19 -36.90 -4.28 27.82
CA LEU A 19 -36.25 -3.78 26.62
C LEU A 19 -34.79 -4.27 26.66
N ALA A 20 -34.48 -5.34 25.91
CA ALA A 20 -33.12 -5.67 25.52
C ALA A 20 -32.69 -4.63 24.48
N GLY A 21 -31.87 -3.69 24.90
CA GLY A 21 -31.20 -2.75 24.00
C GLY A 21 -30.18 -3.49 23.16
N CYS A 22 -30.47 -3.70 21.88
CA CYS A 22 -29.46 -3.98 20.88
C CYS A 22 -28.62 -2.71 20.72
N ALA A 23 -27.40 -2.71 21.27
CA ALA A 23 -26.42 -1.71 20.92
C ALA A 23 -26.04 -1.94 19.46
N ALA A 24 -26.33 -0.97 18.61
CA ALA A 24 -25.78 -0.90 17.27
C ALA A 24 -24.25 -0.73 17.39
N PRO A 25 -23.46 -1.33 16.48
CA PRO A 25 -22.03 -1.07 16.44
C PRO A 25 -21.80 0.42 16.19
N ALA A 26 -20.86 1.00 16.94
CA ALA A 26 -20.48 2.40 16.80
C ALA A 26 -20.08 2.67 15.35
N ALA A 27 -20.71 3.65 14.73
CA ALA A 27 -20.30 4.17 13.44
C ALA A 27 -18.86 4.71 13.58
N ALA A 28 -18.01 4.37 12.63
CA ALA A 28 -16.69 4.95 12.49
C ALA A 28 -16.80 6.48 12.48
N PRO A 29 -15.87 7.22 13.11
CA PRO A 29 -15.93 8.67 13.13
C PRO A 29 -15.88 9.22 11.71
N ALA A 30 -16.84 10.07 11.38
CA ALA A 30 -16.86 10.81 10.12
C ALA A 30 -15.63 11.75 10.10
N PHE A 31 -14.82 11.62 9.10
CA PHE A 31 -13.63 12.43 8.84
C PHE A 31 -14.04 13.87 8.51
N SER A 32 -13.56 14.85 9.29
CA SER A 32 -13.72 16.28 9.00
C SER A 32 -12.51 16.80 8.22
N PRO A 33 -12.69 17.40 7.02
CA PRO A 33 -11.58 17.84 6.16
C PRO A 33 -10.94 19.19 6.59
N GLY A 34 -10.81 19.46 7.85
CA GLY A 34 -10.44 20.82 8.35
C GLY A 34 -9.07 20.97 9.02
N GLU A 35 -8.42 19.88 9.40
CA GLU A 35 -7.20 19.99 10.25
C GLU A 35 -5.87 19.85 9.50
N ASP A 36 -5.87 19.52 8.21
CA ASP A 36 -4.65 19.26 7.42
C ASP A 36 -3.94 20.52 6.88
N ARG A 37 -4.40 21.72 7.22
CA ARG A 37 -3.84 22.95 6.64
C ARG A 37 -2.68 23.59 7.42
N GLU A 38 -2.45 23.19 8.67
CA GLU A 38 -1.46 23.87 9.53
C GLU A 38 -0.06 23.22 9.54
N LEU A 39 0.11 22.02 9.02
CA LEU A 39 1.41 21.33 9.06
C LEU A 39 2.27 21.47 7.79
N ALA A 40 1.72 22.02 6.71
CA ALA A 40 2.49 22.25 5.47
C ALA A 40 3.40 23.49 5.51
N ASP A 41 3.14 24.45 6.41
CA ASP A 41 3.87 25.74 6.45
C ASP A 41 5.10 25.77 7.39
N ALA A 42 5.36 24.72 8.16
CA ALA A 42 6.44 24.73 9.15
C ALA A 42 7.83 24.34 8.61
N ALA A 43 7.94 23.82 7.39
CA ALA A 43 9.19 23.32 6.81
C ALA A 43 10.00 24.36 6.00
N ALA A 44 9.46 25.57 5.76
CA ALA A 44 10.03 26.55 4.83
C ALA A 44 10.96 27.62 5.43
N ALA A 45 11.38 27.54 6.70
CA ALA A 45 12.14 28.61 7.36
C ALA A 45 13.42 28.09 8.05
N ARG A 46 14.42 27.67 7.29
CA ARG A 46 15.84 27.68 7.75
C ARG A 46 16.81 27.71 6.56
N GLU A 47 16.96 28.88 5.92
CA GLU A 47 18.15 29.16 5.13
C GLU A 47 19.15 29.95 5.97
N GLY A 48 20.35 29.42 6.13
CA GLY A 48 21.51 30.13 6.68
C GLY A 48 22.75 29.62 5.97
N SER A 49 23.26 30.38 5.02
CA SER A 49 24.52 30.14 4.33
C SER A 49 25.71 30.30 5.28
N PRO A 50 26.77 29.50 5.14
CA PRO A 50 28.11 29.91 5.52
C PRO A 50 29.05 30.02 4.31
N GLU A 51 29.90 31.05 4.43
CA GLU A 51 30.94 31.49 3.51
C GLU A 51 32.02 30.42 3.23
N GLU A 52 32.53 30.48 2.00
CA GLU A 52 33.71 29.73 1.54
C GLU A 52 35.01 30.22 2.20
N PRO A 53 35.99 29.33 2.41
CA PRO A 53 37.40 29.72 2.35
C PRO A 53 38.14 29.05 1.18
N ALA A 54 38.97 29.87 0.54
CA ALA A 54 39.71 29.58 -0.64
C ALA A 54 40.86 28.52 -0.48
N GLY A 55 40.97 27.69 -1.50
CA GLY A 55 42.20 27.26 -2.16
C GLY A 55 43.19 26.36 -1.42
N GLN A 56 43.21 25.09 -1.82
CA GLN A 56 44.45 24.33 -2.00
C GLN A 56 44.26 23.22 -3.05
N THR A 57 44.99 23.31 -4.14
CA THR A 57 45.18 22.30 -5.18
C THR A 57 45.95 21.11 -4.59
N ILE A 58 45.34 19.90 -4.66
CA ILE A 58 46.04 18.64 -4.49
C ILE A 58 45.66 17.73 -5.67
N ALA A 59 46.69 16.99 -6.13
CA ALA A 59 46.79 16.23 -7.35
C ALA A 59 45.68 15.21 -7.57
N GLU A 60 45.34 15.03 -8.86
CA GLU A 60 44.49 13.97 -9.40
C GLU A 60 45.07 12.58 -9.09
N GLU A 61 44.43 11.85 -8.19
CA GLU A 61 44.48 10.38 -8.17
C GLU A 61 43.19 9.90 -8.81
N GLU A 62 43.32 9.14 -9.89
CA GLU A 62 42.21 8.56 -10.64
C GLU A 62 41.36 7.68 -9.72
N ASP A 63 40.14 8.09 -9.48
CA ASP A 63 39.10 7.36 -8.78
C ASP A 63 38.87 6.01 -9.48
N ALA A 64 39.24 4.94 -8.80
CA ALA A 64 38.65 3.62 -9.08
C ALA A 64 37.14 3.71 -8.80
N VAL A 65 36.37 3.82 -9.88
CA VAL A 65 34.91 3.76 -9.86
C VAL A 65 34.47 2.57 -9.04
N ASN A 66 33.94 2.83 -7.88
CA ASN A 66 33.33 1.87 -6.98
C ASN A 66 32.11 1.29 -7.68
N SER A 67 32.29 0.20 -8.42
CA SER A 67 31.15 -0.61 -8.89
C SER A 67 30.40 -1.05 -7.65
N PRO A 68 29.07 -0.79 -7.55
CA PRO A 68 28.31 -1.24 -6.40
C PRO A 68 28.52 -2.76 -6.27
N ALA A 69 29.06 -3.18 -5.15
CA ALA A 69 29.15 -4.58 -4.81
C ALA A 69 27.74 -5.16 -4.99
N GLN A 70 27.60 -6.17 -5.83
CA GLN A 70 26.33 -6.86 -6.01
C GLN A 70 26.04 -7.60 -4.70
N VAL A 71 25.30 -6.94 -3.80
CA VAL A 71 24.69 -7.61 -2.66
C VAL A 71 23.66 -8.56 -3.26
N GLN A 72 24.04 -9.81 -3.36
CA GLN A 72 23.20 -10.89 -3.85
C GLN A 72 22.28 -11.29 -2.70
N THR A 73 21.20 -10.53 -2.51
CA THR A 73 20.09 -10.98 -1.67
C THR A 73 19.37 -12.09 -2.44
N ASP A 74 19.00 -13.18 -1.75
CA ASP A 74 18.12 -14.21 -2.31
C ASP A 74 16.70 -13.62 -2.48
N LEU A 75 16.51 -12.88 -3.57
CA LEU A 75 15.23 -12.26 -3.90
C LEU A 75 14.21 -13.35 -4.29
N PRO A 76 12.92 -13.14 -3.97
CA PRO A 76 11.89 -14.08 -4.37
C PRO A 76 11.81 -14.22 -5.89
N GLU A 77 11.33 -15.38 -6.35
CA GLU A 77 11.18 -15.66 -7.78
C GLU A 77 10.36 -14.54 -8.46
N GLY A 78 10.84 -14.10 -9.61
CA GLY A 78 10.21 -13.02 -10.39
C GLY A 78 10.59 -11.61 -9.99
N PHE A 79 11.24 -11.37 -8.84
CA PHE A 79 11.68 -10.04 -8.42
C PHE A 79 13.00 -9.66 -9.11
N ARG A 80 12.97 -8.65 -9.97
CA ARG A 80 14.12 -8.16 -10.74
C ARG A 80 14.50 -6.76 -10.26
N LEU A 81 15.26 -6.71 -9.18
CA LEU A 81 15.64 -5.43 -8.53
C LEU A 81 16.38 -4.48 -9.49
N ALA A 82 17.25 -4.99 -10.35
CA ALA A 82 18.00 -4.17 -11.31
C ALA A 82 17.08 -3.49 -12.35
N ASP A 83 15.97 -4.13 -12.70
CA ASP A 83 14.99 -3.62 -13.66
C ASP A 83 13.89 -2.78 -12.97
N GLY A 84 13.80 -2.84 -11.65
CA GLY A 84 12.71 -2.22 -10.89
C GLY A 84 11.35 -2.86 -11.13
N GLU A 85 11.32 -4.18 -11.40
CA GLU A 85 10.11 -4.90 -11.79
C GLU A 85 9.95 -6.23 -11.06
N VAL A 86 8.69 -6.67 -10.96
CA VAL A 86 8.31 -7.98 -10.43
C VAL A 86 7.42 -8.70 -11.43
N THR A 87 7.75 -9.93 -11.76
CA THR A 87 6.85 -10.82 -12.49
C THR A 87 6.00 -11.57 -11.50
N LEU A 88 4.69 -11.27 -11.47
CA LEU A 88 3.73 -11.92 -10.58
C LEU A 88 3.54 -13.41 -10.98
N ASN A 89 2.99 -14.23 -10.08
CA ASN A 89 2.80 -15.68 -10.28
C ASN A 89 1.88 -16.04 -11.46
N ASN A 90 1.13 -15.08 -12.00
CA ASN A 90 0.30 -15.24 -13.19
C ASN A 90 0.98 -14.70 -14.48
N GLY A 91 2.25 -14.31 -14.40
CA GLY A 91 3.05 -13.81 -15.52
C GLY A 91 2.90 -12.32 -15.83
N VAL A 92 2.04 -11.59 -15.11
CA VAL A 92 1.91 -10.13 -15.26
C VAL A 92 3.14 -9.44 -14.67
N VAL A 93 3.75 -8.52 -15.42
CA VAL A 93 4.86 -7.70 -14.93
C VAL A 93 4.31 -6.44 -14.26
N MET A 94 4.85 -6.12 -13.09
CA MET A 94 4.46 -5.00 -12.24
C MET A 94 5.72 -4.21 -11.83
N PRO A 95 5.69 -2.85 -11.81
CA PRO A 95 6.78 -2.07 -11.23
C PRO A 95 6.95 -2.34 -9.73
N ALA A 96 8.19 -2.36 -9.26
CA ALA A 96 8.52 -2.60 -7.85
C ALA A 96 8.41 -1.33 -6.97
N ASN A 97 8.23 -0.17 -7.58
CA ASN A 97 8.05 1.12 -6.90
C ASN A 97 6.89 1.90 -7.52
N GLY A 98 6.05 2.51 -6.69
CA GLY A 98 4.86 3.24 -7.13
C GLY A 98 4.49 4.41 -6.24
N LEU A 99 3.34 5.03 -6.53
CA LEU A 99 2.71 6.05 -5.71
C LEU A 99 1.46 5.48 -5.02
N GLY A 100 1.42 5.53 -3.67
CA GLY A 100 0.20 5.33 -2.88
C GLY A 100 -0.63 6.61 -2.83
N THR A 101 -1.94 6.50 -3.05
CA THR A 101 -2.85 7.67 -3.11
C THR A 101 -3.74 7.82 -1.88
N TYR A 102 -3.51 7.07 -0.82
CA TYR A 102 -4.26 7.24 0.43
C TYR A 102 -4.18 8.69 0.91
N SER A 103 -5.35 9.30 1.21
CA SER A 103 -5.49 10.70 1.62
C SER A 103 -5.29 11.77 0.54
N LEU A 104 -4.89 11.42 -0.66
CA LEU A 104 -4.86 12.36 -1.77
C LEU A 104 -6.27 12.47 -2.37
N THR A 105 -6.90 13.64 -2.33
CA THR A 105 -8.27 13.84 -2.79
C THR A 105 -8.40 14.99 -3.78
N GLY A 106 -9.39 14.93 -4.68
CA GLY A 106 -9.69 16.01 -5.62
C GLY A 106 -8.48 16.46 -6.44
N GLN A 107 -8.22 17.77 -6.48
CA GLN A 107 -7.13 18.34 -7.28
C GLN A 107 -5.75 17.87 -6.80
N VAL A 108 -5.56 17.67 -5.48
CA VAL A 108 -4.28 17.17 -4.94
C VAL A 108 -3.98 15.77 -5.48
N CYS A 109 -4.98 14.89 -5.57
CA CYS A 109 -4.80 13.57 -6.17
C CYS A 109 -4.41 13.67 -7.66
N LEU A 110 -5.09 14.50 -8.43
CA LEU A 110 -4.77 14.73 -9.84
C LEU A 110 -3.33 15.21 -10.04
N ASP A 111 -2.92 16.22 -9.26
CA ASP A 111 -1.59 16.81 -9.36
C ASP A 111 -0.51 15.81 -8.94
N SER A 112 -0.71 15.08 -7.84
CA SER A 112 0.26 14.08 -7.35
C SER A 112 0.44 12.91 -8.33
N VAL A 113 -0.66 12.34 -8.85
CA VAL A 113 -0.58 11.26 -9.84
C VAL A 113 0.03 11.77 -11.15
N GLY A 114 -0.32 13.00 -11.57
CA GLY A 114 0.29 13.65 -12.74
C GLY A 114 1.79 13.84 -12.58
N ALA A 115 2.24 14.33 -11.41
CA ALA A 115 3.66 14.49 -11.09
C ALA A 115 4.39 13.13 -11.05
N ALA A 116 3.79 12.10 -10.47
CA ALA A 116 4.35 10.75 -10.43
C ALA A 116 4.57 10.18 -11.83
N LEU A 117 3.56 10.26 -12.71
CA LEU A 117 3.67 9.78 -14.08
C LEU A 117 4.71 10.58 -14.89
N ALA A 118 4.79 11.89 -14.67
CA ALA A 118 5.81 12.74 -15.29
C ALA A 118 7.23 12.43 -14.80
N SER A 119 7.40 12.00 -13.54
CA SER A 119 8.68 11.57 -12.96
C SER A 119 9.08 10.12 -13.34
N GLY A 120 8.26 9.44 -14.14
CA GLY A 120 8.55 8.07 -14.57
C GLY A 120 7.94 6.97 -13.71
N VAL A 121 7.20 7.29 -12.65
CA VAL A 121 6.40 6.30 -11.90
C VAL A 121 5.40 5.64 -12.85
N ARG A 122 5.25 4.32 -12.74
CA ARG A 122 4.32 3.54 -13.57
C ARG A 122 3.38 2.64 -12.75
N LEU A 123 3.44 2.68 -11.42
CA LEU A 123 2.54 1.99 -10.50
C LEU A 123 1.78 3.03 -9.68
N ILE A 124 0.45 3.01 -9.74
CA ILE A 124 -0.46 3.86 -8.94
C ILE A 124 -1.36 2.95 -8.12
N ASP A 125 -1.31 3.11 -6.80
CA ASP A 125 -2.15 2.35 -5.86
C ASP A 125 -3.24 3.24 -5.28
N THR A 126 -4.50 2.83 -5.46
CA THR A 126 -5.67 3.46 -4.88
C THR A 126 -6.59 2.43 -4.21
N ALA A 127 -7.76 2.83 -3.76
CA ALA A 127 -8.80 1.97 -3.22
C ALA A 127 -10.17 2.66 -3.27
N TYR A 128 -11.25 1.87 -3.28
CA TYR A 128 -12.62 2.36 -3.11
C TYR A 128 -12.75 3.30 -1.90
N MET A 129 -12.20 2.89 -0.74
CA MET A 129 -12.31 3.65 0.51
C MET A 129 -11.64 5.03 0.45
N TYR A 130 -10.67 5.25 -0.44
CA TYR A 130 -9.98 6.54 -0.57
C TYR A 130 -10.85 7.59 -1.27
N GLY A 131 -11.88 7.16 -2.00
CA GLY A 131 -12.82 8.05 -2.68
C GLY A 131 -12.22 8.82 -3.84
N ASN A 132 -11.08 8.37 -4.39
CA ASN A 132 -10.32 9.09 -5.41
C ASN A 132 -10.05 8.27 -6.70
N GLU A 133 -10.76 7.15 -6.89
CA GLU A 133 -10.60 6.29 -8.07
C GLU A 133 -10.86 7.05 -9.39
N ALA A 134 -11.82 7.98 -9.39
CA ALA A 134 -12.16 8.80 -10.55
C ALA A 134 -11.03 9.78 -10.91
N GLU A 135 -10.41 10.40 -9.91
CA GLU A 135 -9.26 11.29 -10.05
C GLU A 135 -8.04 10.55 -10.56
N VAL A 136 -7.74 9.37 -9.99
CA VAL A 136 -6.65 8.51 -10.48
C VAL A 136 -6.87 8.15 -11.94
N GLY A 137 -8.04 7.65 -12.31
CA GLY A 137 -8.35 7.32 -13.70
C GLY A 137 -8.24 8.52 -14.63
N ARG A 138 -8.70 9.69 -14.22
CA ARG A 138 -8.57 10.94 -14.97
C ARG A 138 -7.11 11.35 -15.14
N ALA A 139 -6.31 11.33 -14.06
CA ALA A 139 -4.89 11.70 -14.12
C ALA A 139 -4.10 10.78 -15.07
N VAL A 140 -4.38 9.47 -15.05
CA VAL A 140 -3.77 8.51 -16.00
C VAL A 140 -4.15 8.85 -17.45
N ARG A 141 -5.42 9.10 -17.75
CA ARG A 141 -5.86 9.43 -19.12
C ARG A 141 -5.29 10.77 -19.63
N GLU A 142 -5.11 11.75 -18.74
CA GLU A 142 -4.61 13.10 -19.07
C GLU A 142 -3.08 13.17 -19.07
N SER A 143 -2.35 12.16 -18.57
CA SER A 143 -0.89 12.16 -18.46
C SER A 143 -0.13 12.12 -19.76
N GLY A 144 -0.75 11.62 -20.83
CA GLY A 144 -0.10 11.35 -22.12
C GLY A 144 0.76 10.06 -22.13
N VAL A 145 0.83 9.33 -21.02
CA VAL A 145 1.47 8.00 -20.93
C VAL A 145 0.49 6.95 -21.47
N SER A 146 0.98 5.99 -22.26
CA SER A 146 0.14 4.90 -22.77
C SER A 146 -0.46 4.10 -21.62
N ARG A 147 -1.74 3.70 -21.75
CA ARG A 147 -2.44 2.94 -20.69
C ARG A 147 -1.71 1.66 -20.31
N GLU A 148 -1.13 0.99 -21.29
CA GLU A 148 -0.41 -0.27 -21.12
C GLU A 148 0.90 -0.12 -20.36
N GLU A 149 1.44 1.09 -20.26
CA GLU A 149 2.64 1.39 -19.48
C GLU A 149 2.32 1.70 -18.01
N VAL A 150 1.05 1.97 -17.66
CA VAL A 150 0.65 2.32 -16.29
C VAL A 150 -0.01 1.12 -15.62
N PHE A 151 0.51 0.72 -14.48
CA PHE A 151 -0.07 -0.32 -13.63
C PHE A 151 -0.93 0.33 -12.55
N VAL A 152 -2.23 0.05 -12.53
CA VAL A 152 -3.17 0.65 -11.58
C VAL A 152 -3.75 -0.43 -10.66
N THR A 153 -3.59 -0.23 -9.35
CA THR A 153 -4.18 -1.06 -8.30
C THR A 153 -5.35 -0.36 -7.64
N THR A 154 -6.46 -1.07 -7.42
CA THR A 154 -7.54 -0.65 -6.52
C THR A 154 -7.99 -1.80 -5.62
N LYS A 155 -8.89 -1.52 -4.65
CA LYS A 155 -9.24 -2.47 -3.60
C LYS A 155 -10.74 -2.46 -3.32
N LEU A 156 -11.34 -3.65 -3.15
CA LEU A 156 -12.69 -3.83 -2.63
C LEU A 156 -12.67 -3.74 -1.10
N TYR A 157 -13.51 -2.87 -0.55
CA TYR A 157 -13.65 -2.75 0.90
C TYR A 157 -14.66 -3.79 1.44
N PRO A 158 -14.55 -4.27 2.70
CA PRO A 158 -15.43 -5.31 3.24
C PRO A 158 -16.93 -5.03 3.12
N SER A 159 -17.35 -3.75 3.16
CA SER A 159 -18.75 -3.37 2.95
C SER A 159 -19.30 -3.65 1.55
N GLN A 160 -18.40 -3.91 0.57
CA GLN A 160 -18.76 -4.21 -0.82
C GLN A 160 -18.80 -5.72 -1.13
N PHE A 161 -18.37 -6.59 -0.20
CA PHE A 161 -18.17 -8.01 -0.49
C PHE A 161 -19.46 -8.73 -0.88
N SER A 162 -20.61 -8.33 -0.33
CA SER A 162 -21.92 -8.91 -0.71
C SER A 162 -22.35 -8.57 -2.13
N GLU A 163 -21.82 -7.48 -2.70
CA GLU A 163 -22.13 -6.96 -4.03
C GLU A 163 -20.86 -6.81 -4.88
N ALA A 164 -19.89 -7.71 -4.71
CA ALA A 164 -18.55 -7.57 -5.27
C ALA A 164 -18.55 -7.42 -6.80
N GLU A 165 -19.42 -8.13 -7.53
CA GLU A 165 -19.54 -7.98 -8.99
C GLU A 165 -19.93 -6.55 -9.39
N ALA A 166 -20.92 -5.98 -8.72
CA ALA A 166 -21.36 -4.60 -8.98
C ALA A 166 -20.28 -3.59 -8.57
N ALA A 167 -19.56 -3.85 -7.47
CA ALA A 167 -18.46 -3.00 -7.02
C ALA A 167 -17.27 -3.01 -7.98
N ILE A 168 -16.96 -4.15 -8.60
CA ILE A 168 -15.94 -4.25 -9.66
C ILE A 168 -16.34 -3.40 -10.87
N GLU A 169 -17.60 -3.49 -11.32
CA GLU A 169 -18.09 -2.68 -12.44
C GLU A 169 -18.09 -1.18 -12.10
N GLU A 170 -18.41 -0.83 -10.85
CA GLU A 170 -18.37 0.56 -10.38
C GLU A 170 -16.91 1.10 -10.43
N ALA A 171 -15.92 0.35 -9.94
CA ALA A 171 -14.52 0.73 -9.97
C ALA A 171 -14.02 0.91 -11.42
N LEU A 172 -14.35 -0.03 -12.32
CA LEU A 172 -14.04 0.07 -13.75
C LEU A 172 -14.65 1.32 -14.38
N GLY A 173 -15.92 1.60 -14.07
CA GLY A 173 -16.61 2.79 -14.57
C GLY A 173 -16.06 4.10 -14.04
N LYS A 174 -15.69 4.17 -12.76
CA LYS A 174 -15.09 5.36 -12.13
C LYS A 174 -13.73 5.70 -12.73
N MET A 175 -12.86 4.69 -12.84
CA MET A 175 -11.52 4.90 -13.39
C MET A 175 -11.53 5.11 -14.90
N ASP A 176 -12.45 4.48 -15.63
CA ASP A 176 -12.60 4.58 -17.10
C ASP A 176 -11.27 4.32 -17.83
N LEU A 177 -10.59 3.24 -17.47
CA LEU A 177 -9.28 2.84 -17.99
C LEU A 177 -9.34 1.57 -18.86
N GLY A 178 -10.54 1.03 -19.09
CA GLY A 178 -10.77 -0.18 -19.89
C GLY A 178 -10.57 -1.47 -19.09
N TYR A 179 -9.56 -1.55 -18.25
CA TYR A 179 -9.25 -2.65 -17.34
C TYR A 179 -8.53 -2.14 -16.09
N ILE A 180 -8.47 -2.98 -15.05
CA ILE A 180 -7.68 -2.74 -13.83
C ILE A 180 -6.53 -3.75 -13.82
N ASP A 181 -5.29 -3.30 -13.53
CA ASP A 181 -4.13 -4.19 -13.52
C ASP A 181 -4.13 -5.12 -12.31
N LEU A 182 -4.46 -4.61 -11.12
CA LEU A 182 -4.55 -5.40 -9.89
C LEU A 182 -5.73 -4.96 -9.03
N MET A 183 -6.53 -5.91 -8.60
CA MET A 183 -7.56 -5.66 -7.61
C MET A 183 -7.30 -6.47 -6.35
N LEU A 184 -7.39 -5.84 -5.18
CA LEU A 184 -7.19 -6.48 -3.89
C LEU A 184 -8.50 -6.56 -3.09
N LEU A 185 -8.69 -7.58 -2.27
CA LEU A 185 -9.53 -7.44 -1.09
C LEU A 185 -8.79 -6.58 -0.08
N HIS A 186 -9.40 -5.47 0.36
CA HIS A 186 -8.73 -4.44 1.17
C HIS A 186 -8.40 -4.93 2.58
N HIS A 187 -9.29 -5.71 3.19
CA HIS A 187 -9.13 -6.33 4.49
C HIS A 187 -9.84 -7.68 4.53
N PRO A 188 -9.47 -8.60 5.44
CA PRO A 188 -10.29 -9.77 5.75
C PRO A 188 -11.70 -9.35 6.20
N GLY A 189 -12.70 -10.15 5.87
CA GLY A 189 -14.06 -9.86 6.30
C GLY A 189 -15.06 -10.95 5.93
N THR A 190 -16.26 -10.82 6.48
CA THR A 190 -17.35 -11.77 6.16
C THR A 190 -17.66 -11.70 4.66
N GLY A 191 -17.60 -12.83 3.96
CA GLY A 191 -17.86 -12.92 2.53
C GLY A 191 -16.64 -12.67 1.64
N ASP A 192 -15.44 -12.59 2.20
CA ASP A 192 -14.19 -12.37 1.48
C ASP A 192 -13.93 -13.39 0.38
N VAL A 193 -14.16 -14.69 0.65
CA VAL A 193 -13.98 -15.77 -0.34
C VAL A 193 -14.97 -15.62 -1.51
N GLU A 194 -16.22 -15.29 -1.23
CA GLU A 194 -17.23 -15.04 -2.26
C GLU A 194 -16.91 -13.79 -3.09
N ALA A 195 -16.42 -12.73 -2.45
CA ALA A 195 -15.93 -11.52 -3.13
C ALA A 195 -14.71 -11.84 -3.99
N TYR A 196 -13.77 -12.64 -3.49
CA TYR A 196 -12.61 -13.07 -4.26
C TYR A 196 -13.00 -13.90 -5.49
N ARG A 197 -14.00 -14.78 -5.36
CA ARG A 197 -14.56 -15.53 -6.50
C ARG A 197 -15.20 -14.62 -7.55
N ALA A 198 -15.77 -13.49 -7.15
CA ALA A 198 -16.23 -12.47 -8.10
C ALA A 198 -15.03 -11.84 -8.84
N MET A 199 -13.93 -11.60 -8.13
CA MET A 199 -12.68 -11.13 -8.77
C MET A 199 -12.09 -12.19 -9.70
N GLU A 200 -12.13 -13.50 -9.37
CA GLU A 200 -11.72 -14.59 -10.27
C GLU A 200 -12.52 -14.56 -11.58
N ARG A 201 -13.85 -14.37 -11.51
CA ARG A 201 -14.70 -14.23 -12.72
C ARG A 201 -14.35 -12.98 -13.54
N ALA A 202 -14.06 -11.88 -12.89
CA ALA A 202 -13.66 -10.64 -13.56
C ALA A 202 -12.26 -10.77 -14.22
N LEU A 203 -11.35 -11.54 -13.60
CA LEU A 203 -10.06 -11.91 -14.18
C LEU A 203 -10.24 -12.76 -15.44
N ASP A 204 -11.05 -13.80 -15.38
CA ASP A 204 -11.37 -14.65 -16.54
C ASP A 204 -12.03 -13.86 -17.69
N ALA A 205 -12.81 -12.83 -17.37
CA ALA A 205 -13.43 -11.93 -18.32
C ALA A 205 -12.47 -10.86 -18.88
N GLY A 206 -11.21 -10.82 -18.43
CA GLY A 206 -10.22 -9.83 -18.87
C GLY A 206 -10.45 -8.42 -18.35
N LYS A 207 -11.31 -8.23 -17.34
CA LYS A 207 -11.57 -6.94 -16.68
C LYS A 207 -10.47 -6.59 -15.68
N LEU A 208 -9.87 -7.61 -15.08
CA LEU A 208 -8.73 -7.53 -14.17
C LEU A 208 -7.55 -8.29 -14.81
N ARG A 209 -6.31 -7.83 -14.58
CA ARG A 209 -5.11 -8.56 -15.03
C ARG A 209 -4.49 -9.42 -13.94
N ALA A 210 -4.66 -9.00 -12.66
CA ALA A 210 -4.22 -9.74 -11.48
C ALA A 210 -5.18 -9.48 -10.32
N ILE A 211 -5.23 -10.42 -9.36
CA ILE A 211 -6.02 -10.31 -8.14
C ILE A 211 -5.18 -10.68 -6.93
N GLY A 212 -5.47 -10.07 -5.77
CA GLY A 212 -4.69 -10.27 -4.56
C GLY A 212 -5.44 -9.88 -3.29
N LEU A 213 -4.68 -9.71 -2.22
CA LEU A 213 -5.18 -9.49 -0.86
C LEU A 213 -4.45 -8.32 -0.21
N SER A 214 -5.06 -7.71 0.80
CA SER A 214 -4.42 -6.72 1.68
C SER A 214 -4.79 -6.98 3.13
N CYS A 215 -3.84 -6.78 4.05
CA CYS A 215 -3.99 -7.04 5.49
C CYS A 215 -4.29 -8.52 5.81
N TYR A 216 -3.77 -9.45 5.03
CA TYR A 216 -3.82 -10.89 5.31
C TYR A 216 -2.46 -11.36 5.83
N TYR A 217 -2.47 -11.96 7.01
CA TYR A 217 -1.31 -12.48 7.71
C TYR A 217 -1.29 -14.02 7.65
N VAL A 218 -0.40 -14.68 8.38
CA VAL A 218 -0.20 -16.15 8.28
C VAL A 218 -1.48 -16.94 8.53
N ASP A 219 -2.23 -16.58 9.58
CA ASP A 219 -3.46 -17.31 9.95
C ASP A 219 -4.58 -17.10 8.92
N GLU A 220 -4.79 -15.85 8.48
CA GLU A 220 -5.77 -15.50 7.44
C GLU A 220 -5.43 -16.18 6.12
N LEU A 221 -4.17 -16.13 5.69
CA LEU A 221 -3.72 -16.76 4.44
C LEU A 221 -3.86 -18.28 4.50
N THR A 222 -3.48 -18.91 5.61
CA THR A 222 -3.62 -20.35 5.81
C THR A 222 -5.07 -20.80 5.72
N ALA A 223 -5.99 -20.00 6.25
CA ALA A 223 -7.41 -20.28 6.18
C ALA A 223 -8.03 -19.96 4.80
N PHE A 224 -7.51 -18.96 4.10
CA PHE A 224 -8.08 -18.44 2.85
C PHE A 224 -7.64 -19.22 1.62
N LEU A 225 -6.33 -19.48 1.46
CA LEU A 225 -5.75 -20.06 0.25
C LEU A 225 -6.39 -21.38 -0.21
N PRO A 226 -6.77 -22.32 0.69
CA PRO A 226 -7.44 -23.58 0.27
C PRO A 226 -8.87 -23.38 -0.27
N ARG A 227 -9.47 -22.20 -0.12
CA ARG A 227 -10.87 -21.90 -0.43
C ARG A 227 -11.07 -21.19 -1.77
N VAL A 228 -9.98 -20.81 -2.44
CA VAL A 228 -9.99 -20.05 -3.71
C VAL A 228 -9.34 -20.88 -4.83
N SER A 229 -9.68 -20.59 -6.08
CA SER A 229 -9.19 -21.34 -7.25
C SER A 229 -7.96 -20.68 -7.87
N VAL A 230 -7.91 -19.36 -7.86
CA VAL A 230 -6.79 -18.57 -8.35
C VAL A 230 -5.96 -18.13 -7.15
N LYS A 231 -4.68 -18.49 -7.13
CA LYS A 231 -3.76 -18.02 -6.08
C LYS A 231 -3.62 -16.49 -6.16
N PRO A 232 -3.68 -15.76 -5.03
CA PRO A 232 -3.38 -14.34 -5.02
C PRO A 232 -2.02 -14.06 -5.67
N ALA A 233 -1.97 -13.04 -6.51
CA ALA A 233 -0.73 -12.64 -7.16
C ALA A 233 0.14 -11.78 -6.24
N LEU A 234 -0.50 -11.08 -5.29
CA LEU A 234 0.15 -10.15 -4.37
C LEU A 234 -0.61 -10.10 -3.04
N VAL A 235 0.15 -9.93 -1.95
CA VAL A 235 -0.36 -9.52 -0.64
C VAL A 235 0.25 -8.17 -0.26
N GLN A 236 -0.59 -7.21 0.12
CA GLN A 236 -0.20 -5.86 0.53
C GLN A 236 -0.43 -5.71 2.04
N ASN A 237 0.66 -5.55 2.81
CA ASN A 237 0.62 -5.40 4.26
C ASN A 237 1.34 -4.13 4.72
N GLU A 238 1.13 -3.72 6.00
CA GLU A 238 1.96 -2.70 6.63
C GLU A 238 3.37 -3.21 6.81
N ILE A 239 4.36 -2.52 6.23
CA ILE A 239 5.78 -2.89 6.38
C ILE A 239 6.60 -1.62 6.41
N HIS A 240 7.41 -1.46 7.46
CA HIS A 240 8.40 -0.40 7.63
C HIS A 240 9.45 -0.85 8.67
N PRO A 241 10.58 -0.14 8.87
CA PRO A 241 11.64 -0.61 9.77
C PRO A 241 11.22 -0.95 11.19
N TYR A 242 10.16 -0.35 11.75
CA TYR A 242 9.65 -0.67 13.09
C TYR A 242 8.59 -1.79 13.12
N TYR A 243 8.02 -2.11 11.95
CA TYR A 243 7.09 -3.23 11.77
C TYR A 243 7.44 -3.98 10.48
N GLN A 244 8.23 -5.03 10.61
CA GLN A 244 8.88 -5.67 9.45
C GLN A 244 8.16 -6.89 8.91
N ASP A 245 7.08 -7.34 9.56
CA ASP A 245 6.38 -8.58 9.23
C ASP A 245 7.36 -9.76 9.03
N ALA A 246 8.31 -9.91 9.98
CA ALA A 246 9.49 -10.76 9.82
C ALA A 246 9.19 -12.24 9.58
N GLU A 247 8.03 -12.73 10.04
CA GLU A 247 7.54 -14.09 9.79
C GLU A 247 6.61 -14.15 8.57
N VAL A 248 5.86 -13.06 8.32
CA VAL A 248 4.79 -13.01 7.32
C VAL A 248 5.35 -12.85 5.92
N VAL A 249 6.34 -11.96 5.73
CA VAL A 249 6.96 -11.70 4.42
C VAL A 249 7.59 -12.98 3.83
N PRO A 250 8.45 -13.74 4.55
CA PRO A 250 8.96 -15.01 4.04
C PRO A 250 7.86 -16.04 3.77
N PHE A 251 6.85 -16.13 4.65
CA PHE A 251 5.72 -17.05 4.46
C PHE A 251 4.98 -16.77 3.14
N ILE A 252 4.73 -15.49 2.81
CA ILE A 252 4.06 -15.10 1.57
C ILE A 252 4.93 -15.43 0.35
N HIS A 253 6.25 -15.11 0.42
CA HIS A 253 7.19 -15.44 -0.64
C HIS A 253 7.29 -16.94 -0.90
N ASP A 254 7.29 -17.79 0.14
CA ASP A 254 7.30 -19.24 0.04
C ASP A 254 6.05 -19.80 -0.67
N GLN A 255 4.95 -19.06 -0.64
CA GLN A 255 3.77 -19.40 -1.43
C GLN A 255 3.89 -18.98 -2.91
N GLY A 256 4.98 -18.33 -3.32
CA GLY A 256 5.13 -17.74 -4.66
C GLY A 256 4.17 -16.57 -4.89
N ILE A 257 3.94 -15.76 -3.87
CA ILE A 257 3.09 -14.56 -3.88
C ILE A 257 3.98 -13.34 -3.65
N ALA A 258 3.79 -12.28 -4.42
CA ALA A 258 4.53 -11.03 -4.23
C ALA A 258 4.05 -10.28 -2.98
N VAL A 259 4.96 -9.52 -2.34
CA VAL A 259 4.67 -8.70 -1.16
C VAL A 259 4.79 -7.24 -1.52
N GLN A 260 3.85 -6.42 -1.04
CA GLN A 260 3.88 -4.97 -1.18
C GLN A 260 3.68 -4.29 0.16
N ALA A 261 4.51 -3.28 0.45
CA ALA A 261 4.44 -2.47 1.65
C ALA A 261 3.49 -1.27 1.44
N TRP A 262 2.45 -1.15 2.27
CA TRP A 262 1.81 0.12 2.52
C TRP A 262 2.38 0.75 3.80
N TYR A 263 2.36 2.07 3.92
CA TYR A 263 3.09 2.83 4.95
C TYR A 263 4.59 2.52 5.05
N PRO A 264 5.32 2.38 3.94
CA PRO A 264 6.75 2.05 4.01
C PRO A 264 7.56 3.08 4.82
N LEU A 265 7.07 4.32 4.90
CA LEU A 265 7.69 5.42 5.67
C LEU A 265 7.04 5.62 7.05
N GLY A 266 6.38 4.60 7.62
CA GLY A 266 5.83 4.61 8.98
C GLY A 266 4.39 5.13 9.11
N GLY A 267 3.84 5.77 8.10
CA GLY A 267 2.45 6.23 8.11
C GLY A 267 2.18 7.49 8.93
N ARG A 268 0.91 7.89 8.98
CA ARG A 268 0.50 9.17 9.60
C ARG A 268 0.82 9.23 11.08
N GLY A 269 1.49 10.33 11.47
CA GLY A 269 1.84 10.59 12.87
C GLY A 269 3.06 9.82 13.38
N HIS A 270 3.65 8.94 12.56
CA HIS A 270 4.81 8.14 12.93
C HIS A 270 6.04 8.40 12.03
N ASN A 271 5.85 9.15 10.93
CA ASN A 271 6.93 9.49 10.01
C ASN A 271 8.10 10.20 10.69
N ASP A 272 7.83 11.20 11.55
CA ASP A 272 8.88 12.01 12.17
C ASP A 272 9.81 11.16 13.05
N GLU A 273 9.26 10.18 13.78
CA GLU A 273 10.06 9.28 14.61
C GLU A 273 10.92 8.37 13.74
N LEU A 274 10.31 7.73 12.74
CA LEU A 274 11.01 6.81 11.84
C LEU A 274 12.10 7.55 11.03
N LEU A 275 11.77 8.69 10.44
CA LEU A 275 12.72 9.49 9.65
C LEU A 275 13.78 10.19 10.52
N GLY A 276 13.57 10.27 11.82
CA GLY A 276 14.55 10.77 12.81
C GLY A 276 15.44 9.68 13.42
N ASP A 277 15.26 8.40 13.05
CA ASP A 277 16.05 7.31 13.64
C ASP A 277 17.54 7.45 13.33
N PRO A 278 18.42 7.47 14.36
CA PRO A 278 19.85 7.71 14.16
C PRO A 278 20.56 6.66 13.30
N VAL A 279 20.06 5.43 13.25
CA VAL A 279 20.61 4.38 12.36
C VAL A 279 20.33 4.75 10.91
N LEU A 280 19.08 5.08 10.59
CA LEU A 280 18.65 5.45 9.23
C LEU A 280 19.32 6.75 8.78
N VAL A 281 19.44 7.74 9.68
CA VAL A 281 20.17 9.00 9.41
C VAL A 281 21.63 8.73 9.07
N SER A 282 22.32 7.86 9.82
CA SER A 282 23.73 7.52 9.58
C SER A 282 23.93 6.85 8.22
N ILE A 283 23.05 5.92 7.85
CA ILE A 283 23.12 5.22 6.56
C ILE A 283 22.84 6.20 5.42
N ALA A 284 21.82 7.05 5.55
CA ALA A 284 21.49 8.06 4.55
C ALA A 284 22.67 9.00 4.27
N GLN A 285 23.36 9.47 5.33
CA GLN A 285 24.56 10.29 5.21
C GLN A 285 25.70 9.56 4.53
N ALA A 286 25.94 8.30 4.84
CA ALA A 286 27.00 7.51 4.25
C ALA A 286 26.84 7.31 2.74
N HIS A 287 25.58 7.15 2.28
CA HIS A 287 25.26 6.99 0.85
C HIS A 287 24.98 8.31 0.13
N GLY A 288 24.86 9.45 0.84
CA GLY A 288 24.50 10.74 0.24
C GLY A 288 23.09 10.77 -0.33
N VAL A 289 22.15 10.02 0.28
CA VAL A 289 20.75 9.89 -0.11
C VAL A 289 19.82 10.33 1.04
N SER A 290 18.52 10.45 0.79
CA SER A 290 17.56 10.75 1.85
C SER A 290 17.20 9.49 2.67
N ILE A 291 16.65 9.72 3.85
CA ILE A 291 16.18 8.64 4.73
C ILE A 291 15.02 7.85 4.07
N PRO A 292 14.01 8.50 3.44
CA PRO A 292 13.03 7.77 2.63
C PRO A 292 13.66 6.82 1.61
N GLN A 293 14.68 7.28 0.86
CA GLN A 293 15.37 6.43 -0.11
C GLN A 293 16.03 5.20 0.55
N VAL A 294 16.63 5.35 1.73
CA VAL A 294 17.21 4.23 2.49
C VAL A 294 16.12 3.20 2.82
N ILE A 295 14.99 3.64 3.36
CA ILE A 295 13.89 2.75 3.78
C ILE A 295 13.30 2.03 2.56
N LEU A 296 12.98 2.77 1.50
CA LEU A 296 12.41 2.19 0.29
C LEU A 296 13.39 1.22 -0.38
N ARG A 297 14.67 1.53 -0.40
CA ARG A 297 15.71 0.63 -0.92
C ARG A 297 15.86 -0.63 -0.07
N TRP A 298 15.75 -0.52 1.25
CA TRP A 298 15.77 -1.65 2.17
C TRP A 298 14.63 -2.63 1.88
N ASP A 299 13.40 -2.15 1.68
CA ASP A 299 12.26 -2.99 1.30
C ASP A 299 12.48 -3.66 -0.05
N LEU A 300 12.94 -2.91 -1.07
CA LEU A 300 13.22 -3.46 -2.39
C LEU A 300 14.29 -4.58 -2.34
N GLN A 301 15.33 -4.42 -1.49
CA GLN A 301 16.36 -5.45 -1.32
C GLN A 301 15.86 -6.70 -0.56
N ARG A 302 14.72 -6.61 0.11
CA ARG A 302 14.01 -7.75 0.72
C ARG A 302 12.99 -8.40 -0.23
N GLY A 303 12.86 -7.91 -1.46
CA GLY A 303 11.84 -8.37 -2.40
C GLY A 303 10.45 -7.83 -2.09
N VAL A 304 10.35 -6.69 -1.43
CA VAL A 304 9.09 -6.01 -1.10
C VAL A 304 8.87 -4.82 -2.02
N ILE A 305 7.73 -4.78 -2.69
CA ILE A 305 7.28 -3.67 -3.55
C ILE A 305 6.89 -2.50 -2.66
N VAL A 306 7.22 -1.27 -3.04
CA VAL A 306 6.94 -0.08 -2.21
C VAL A 306 6.00 0.91 -2.91
N ILE A 307 5.09 1.51 -2.11
CA ILE A 307 4.14 2.53 -2.58
C ILE A 307 4.09 3.73 -1.62
N PRO A 308 5.19 4.49 -1.49
CA PRO A 308 5.16 5.71 -0.68
C PRO A 308 4.10 6.67 -1.21
N GLY A 309 3.48 7.45 -0.31
CA GLY A 309 2.49 8.47 -0.65
C GLY A 309 3.08 9.86 -0.41
N SER A 310 2.91 10.78 -1.39
CA SER A 310 3.28 12.18 -1.23
C SER A 310 2.41 13.08 -2.11
N SER A 311 2.19 14.32 -1.66
CA SER A 311 1.63 15.40 -2.47
C SER A 311 2.70 16.40 -2.94
N ASP A 312 3.95 16.24 -2.51
CA ASP A 312 5.08 17.06 -2.93
C ASP A 312 5.76 16.44 -4.17
N PRO A 313 5.77 17.13 -5.33
CA PRO A 313 6.41 16.64 -6.53
C PRO A 313 7.91 16.36 -6.38
N ALA A 314 8.60 17.07 -5.48
CA ALA A 314 10.02 16.84 -5.22
C ALA A 314 10.24 15.51 -4.52
N HIS A 315 9.46 15.19 -3.49
CA HIS A 315 9.49 13.90 -2.80
C HIS A 315 9.10 12.76 -3.75
N ILE A 316 8.03 12.94 -4.56
CA ILE A 316 7.60 11.94 -5.55
C ILE A 316 8.74 11.61 -6.54
N ASN A 317 9.45 12.64 -7.02
CA ASN A 317 10.58 12.45 -7.92
C ASN A 317 11.78 11.77 -7.20
N GLU A 318 12.05 12.15 -5.96
CA GLU A 318 13.12 11.57 -5.14
C GLU A 318 12.88 10.07 -4.90
N ASP A 319 11.65 9.67 -4.61
CA ASP A 319 11.24 8.28 -4.39
C ASP A 319 11.37 7.38 -5.65
N THR A 320 11.66 7.95 -6.83
CA THR A 320 12.01 7.18 -8.04
C THR A 320 13.49 6.81 -8.10
N GLN A 321 14.35 7.48 -7.34
CA GLN A 321 15.80 7.37 -7.43
C GLN A 321 16.34 6.33 -6.44
N LEU A 322 15.91 5.08 -6.58
CA LEU A 322 16.21 4.00 -5.63
C LEU A 322 17.27 2.99 -6.12
N TYR A 323 17.68 3.08 -7.41
CA TYR A 323 18.45 2.02 -8.05
C TYR A 323 19.92 2.36 -8.25
N HIS A 324 20.37 3.59 -7.92
CA HIS A 324 21.75 4.05 -8.11
C HIS A 324 22.69 3.72 -6.95
N PHE A 325 22.16 3.20 -5.83
CA PHE A 325 22.91 2.75 -4.65
C PHE A 325 22.37 1.41 -4.15
N ALA A 326 23.10 0.75 -3.27
CA ALA A 326 22.67 -0.47 -2.60
C ALA A 326 23.13 -0.46 -1.15
N LEU A 327 22.28 -0.95 -0.25
CA LEU A 327 22.63 -1.16 1.15
C LEU A 327 23.49 -2.41 1.29
N THR A 328 24.51 -2.35 2.13
CA THR A 328 25.37 -3.50 2.47
C THR A 328 24.63 -4.51 3.35
N GLU A 329 25.18 -5.72 3.50
CA GLU A 329 24.60 -6.73 4.41
C GLU A 329 24.58 -6.24 5.86
N GLU A 330 25.59 -5.50 6.29
CA GLU A 330 25.65 -4.91 7.62
C GLU A 330 24.58 -3.84 7.82
N GLU A 331 24.35 -2.97 6.81
CA GLU A 331 23.27 -1.96 6.86
C GLU A 331 21.89 -2.61 6.86
N MET A 332 21.67 -3.65 6.04
CA MET A 332 20.45 -4.43 6.06
C MET A 332 20.21 -5.06 7.45
N ALA A 333 21.25 -5.59 8.07
CA ALA A 333 21.17 -6.21 9.40
C ALA A 333 20.86 -5.20 10.51
N VAL A 334 21.45 -3.99 10.48
CA VAL A 334 21.16 -2.98 11.50
C VAL A 334 19.77 -2.37 11.33
N ILE A 335 19.25 -2.25 10.10
CA ILE A 335 17.85 -1.87 9.86
C ILE A 335 16.92 -2.99 10.33
N ALA A 336 17.25 -4.26 10.07
CA ALA A 336 16.46 -5.39 10.58
C ALA A 336 16.38 -5.40 12.11
N ALA A 337 17.42 -4.95 12.82
CA ALA A 337 17.42 -4.84 14.28
C ALA A 337 16.53 -3.70 14.82
N LEU A 338 16.00 -2.81 13.97
CA LEU A 338 15.04 -1.76 14.37
C LEU A 338 13.62 -2.29 14.58
N ASN A 339 13.34 -3.55 14.22
CA ASN A 339 12.00 -4.13 14.39
C ASN A 339 11.52 -4.03 15.84
N ARG A 340 10.35 -3.49 16.03
CA ARG A 340 9.70 -3.32 17.34
C ARG A 340 8.38 -4.09 17.43
N ASP A 341 7.96 -4.72 16.29
CA ASP A 341 6.60 -5.26 16.11
C ASP A 341 5.52 -4.20 16.37
N GLU A 342 5.83 -2.94 16.07
CA GLU A 342 5.00 -1.77 16.31
C GLU A 342 4.18 -1.43 15.07
N LYS A 343 2.96 -1.94 15.04
CA LYS A 343 2.00 -1.66 13.98
C LYS A 343 1.36 -0.30 14.19
N HIS A 344 1.34 0.53 13.14
CA HIS A 344 0.83 1.90 13.21
C HIS A 344 -0.63 2.03 12.77
N ASP A 345 -1.17 1.03 12.11
CA ASP A 345 -2.60 0.95 11.81
C ASP A 345 -3.28 -0.12 12.67
N TRP A 346 -4.56 0.05 12.89
CA TRP A 346 -5.39 -0.80 13.75
C TRP A 346 -6.05 -1.99 13.02
N TYR A 347 -5.74 -2.18 11.73
CA TYR A 347 -6.22 -3.31 10.92
C TYR A 347 -5.39 -4.56 11.09
#